data_de11779aea9c9fa5caae4c987bc1f4e0
#
_entry.id   de11779aea9c9fa5caae4c987bc1f4e0
#
_cell.length_a   1.000
_cell.length_b   1.000
_cell.length_c   1.000
_cell.angle_alpha   90.00
_cell.angle_beta   90.00
_cell.angle_gamma   90.00
#
_symmetry.space_group_name_H-M   'P 1'
#
loop_
_entity.id
_entity.type
_entity.pdbx_description
1 polymer ?
#
loop_
_entity_poly.entity_id
_entity_poly.type
_entity_poly.pdbx_seq_one_letter_code
_entity_poly.pdbx_strand_id
1 'polypeptide(L)'
;GRSRQIQGEKGTLAIPSSVLVFTPIAILCKETAVLVPVYLLVIEWSIFRFETGNRADKNLLRVFFAATIALPALAIVAYLIANPGIIQDSYLIRNFTLTERLYTEARVLWSYVRLIVLPTNTALGLFHDDIAVSTGLLSPLTTLWSIVGLILLLGGAVVARNKLPLISFGILFFLAGHSLESGVLGLEIAHEHRNYLPQLGVLIPAASYLVGWLASAAQRRLAISAVVAAPLFLGLTTFMRSVTWGDTITFSYAELTHHPESARANYQMGRIYAGIAGTDPTTAEYLKYAPLAEQHFVKAGQLQDNYTDGLFGLLVLHSSNGSVAPPQLIEQIEDTLSRQKPSANTINQLDNLVRCTQNNVCRISASDLDRIFSSILSNPDLKGRHRQLASNAIGHFHQTSQAD
;
A
#
# COMPACT_ATOMS: atom_id res chain seq x y z
N GLY A 1 -7.18 30.66 14.97
CA GLY A 1 -7.53 32.01 14.56
C GLY A 1 -7.86 32.94 15.73
N ARG A 2 -9.00 32.75 16.37
CA ARG A 2 -9.45 33.58 17.51
C ARG A 2 -8.47 33.59 18.71
N SER A 3 -7.85 32.49 19.03
CA SER A 3 -6.88 32.43 20.13
C SER A 3 -5.59 33.23 19.84
N ARG A 4 -5.17 33.36 18.59
CA ARG A 4 -4.04 34.24 18.20
C ARG A 4 -4.36 35.72 18.36
N GLN A 5 -5.59 36.12 18.05
CA GLN A 5 -6.03 37.52 18.24
C GLN A 5 -6.16 37.89 19.72
N ILE A 6 -6.50 36.91 20.57
CA ILE A 6 -6.69 37.10 22.01
C ILE A 6 -5.36 36.95 22.79
N GLN A 7 -4.44 36.05 22.37
CA GLN A 7 -3.21 35.71 23.09
C GLN A 7 -1.95 36.41 22.56
N GLY A 8 -2.03 37.18 21.46
CA GLY A 8 -0.89 37.88 20.86
C GLY A 8 0.31 37.00 20.58
N GLU A 9 1.52 37.44 20.97
CA GLU A 9 2.78 36.69 20.72
C GLU A 9 2.80 35.27 21.28
N LYS A 10 2.19 35.04 22.46
CA LYS A 10 2.13 33.68 23.04
C LYS A 10 1.38 32.68 22.17
N GLY A 11 0.32 33.12 21.49
CA GLY A 11 -0.45 32.27 20.56
C GLY A 11 0.32 31.94 19.28
N THR A 12 1.18 32.83 18.82
CA THR A 12 2.01 32.63 17.62
C THR A 12 3.15 31.65 17.88
N LEU A 13 3.80 31.72 19.04
CA LEU A 13 4.89 30.81 19.44
C LEU A 13 4.41 29.38 19.76
N ALA A 14 3.15 29.22 20.16
CA ALA A 14 2.59 27.90 20.46
C ALA A 14 2.63 26.93 19.28
N ILE A 15 2.50 27.42 18.03
CA ILE A 15 2.55 26.58 16.82
C ILE A 15 3.95 26.01 16.59
N PRO A 16 5.02 26.83 16.47
CA PRO A 16 6.38 26.33 16.37
C PRO A 16 6.76 25.36 17.48
N SER A 17 6.46 25.71 18.74
CA SER A 17 6.75 24.86 19.89
C SER A 17 6.04 23.49 19.81
N SER A 18 4.76 23.47 19.44
CA SER A 18 4.01 22.24 19.29
C SER A 18 4.57 21.38 18.16
N VAL A 19 4.89 21.97 17.01
CA VAL A 19 5.46 21.22 15.88
C VAL A 19 6.82 20.62 16.26
N LEU A 20 7.70 21.38 16.88
CA LEU A 20 9.04 20.91 17.26
C LEU A 20 9.02 19.83 18.33
N VAL A 21 8.02 19.79 19.20
CA VAL A 21 7.88 18.78 20.25
C VAL A 21 7.14 17.55 19.73
N PHE A 22 5.96 17.73 19.12
CA PHE A 22 5.09 16.61 18.80
C PHE A 22 5.44 15.91 17.48
N THR A 23 6.04 16.60 16.50
CA THR A 23 6.40 15.92 15.24
C THR A 23 7.46 14.84 15.44
N PRO A 24 8.58 15.06 16.16
CA PRO A 24 9.54 13.99 16.44
C PRO A 24 8.92 12.80 17.20
N ILE A 25 8.07 13.06 18.19
CA ILE A 25 7.37 12.01 18.93
C ILE A 25 6.45 11.21 18.00
N ALA A 26 5.72 11.90 17.13
CA ALA A 26 4.83 11.24 16.16
C ALA A 26 5.60 10.41 15.13
N ILE A 27 6.79 10.84 14.69
CA ILE A 27 7.66 10.08 13.78
C ILE A 27 8.11 8.76 14.42
N LEU A 28 8.33 8.72 15.73
CA LEU A 28 8.63 7.46 16.43
C LEU A 28 7.46 6.47 16.42
N CYS A 29 6.23 6.96 16.23
CA CYS A 29 5.04 6.09 16.08
C CYS A 29 4.81 5.67 14.62
N LYS A 30 4.97 6.60 13.68
CA LYS A 30 4.80 6.34 12.25
C LYS A 30 5.59 7.35 11.40
N GLU A 31 6.34 6.85 10.42
CA GLU A 31 7.19 7.65 9.53
C GLU A 31 6.44 8.73 8.75
N THR A 32 5.16 8.49 8.42
CA THR A 32 4.31 9.46 7.71
C THR A 32 4.06 10.75 8.51
N ALA A 33 4.34 10.75 9.82
CA ALA A 33 4.24 11.95 10.65
C ALA A 33 5.25 13.04 10.25
N VAL A 34 6.24 12.76 9.41
CA VAL A 34 7.11 13.77 8.78
C VAL A 34 6.30 14.79 7.98
N LEU A 35 5.09 14.46 7.54
CA LEU A 35 4.18 15.36 6.83
C LEU A 35 3.39 16.31 7.74
N VAL A 36 3.48 16.20 9.07
CA VAL A 36 2.77 17.10 10.00
C VAL A 36 3.03 18.58 9.72
N PRO A 37 4.28 19.04 9.52
CA PRO A 37 4.52 20.45 9.15
C PRO A 37 3.86 20.84 7.83
N VAL A 38 3.78 19.93 6.86
CA VAL A 38 3.13 20.18 5.55
C VAL A 38 1.62 20.32 5.73
N TYR A 39 0.97 19.45 6.50
CA TYR A 39 -0.46 19.56 6.82
C TYR A 39 -0.77 20.88 7.52
N LEU A 40 0.04 21.25 8.50
CA LEU A 40 -0.14 22.53 9.22
C LEU A 40 0.10 23.74 8.32
N LEU A 41 1.08 23.67 7.39
CA LEU A 41 1.26 24.69 6.37
C LEU A 41 0.02 24.82 5.48
N VAL A 42 -0.57 23.70 5.03
CA VAL A 42 -1.80 23.72 4.22
C VAL A 42 -2.94 24.41 4.98
N ILE A 43 -3.14 24.08 6.26
CA ILE A 43 -4.14 24.73 7.10
C ILE A 43 -3.85 26.23 7.25
N GLU A 44 -2.61 26.57 7.54
CA GLU A 44 -2.18 27.95 7.73
C GLU A 44 -2.34 28.77 6.45
N TRP A 45 -1.95 28.16 5.31
CA TRP A 45 -1.98 28.85 4.02
C TRP A 45 -3.40 29.02 3.47
N SER A 46 -4.27 28.03 3.60
CA SER A 46 -5.62 28.04 3.02
C SER A 46 -6.66 28.68 3.96
N ILE A 47 -6.65 28.34 5.26
CA ILE A 47 -7.69 28.75 6.21
C ILE A 47 -7.29 30.01 6.97
N PHE A 48 -6.09 30.02 7.58
CA PHE A 48 -5.67 31.13 8.46
C PHE A 48 -4.91 32.23 7.72
N ARG A 49 -4.38 31.99 6.50
CA ARG A 49 -3.72 32.97 5.61
C ARG A 49 -2.53 33.70 6.24
N PHE A 50 -1.92 33.09 7.24
CA PHE A 50 -0.89 33.72 8.08
C PHE A 50 -1.37 35.02 8.74
N GLU A 51 -2.66 35.10 9.06
CA GLU A 51 -3.20 36.27 9.77
C GLU A 51 -2.76 36.21 11.23
N THR A 52 -1.98 37.22 11.63
CA THR A 52 -1.41 37.43 12.96
C THR A 52 -1.59 38.85 13.39
N GLY A 53 -1.38 39.16 14.67
CA GLY A 53 -1.53 40.50 15.22
C GLY A 53 -0.50 41.52 14.69
N ASN A 54 0.68 41.06 14.23
CA ASN A 54 1.73 41.92 13.71
C ASN A 54 2.50 41.27 12.54
N ARG A 55 3.31 42.08 11.86
CA ARG A 55 4.09 41.67 10.69
C ARG A 55 5.25 40.73 11.06
N ALA A 56 5.84 40.87 12.24
CA ALA A 56 6.93 40.06 12.71
C ALA A 56 6.50 38.61 12.93
N ASP A 57 5.37 38.38 13.59
CA ASP A 57 4.78 37.07 13.81
C ASP A 57 4.42 36.36 12.50
N LYS A 58 3.89 37.14 11.53
CA LYS A 58 3.59 36.58 10.20
C LYS A 58 4.85 36.10 9.49
N ASN A 59 5.92 36.84 9.54
CA ASN A 59 7.20 36.46 8.96
C ASN A 59 7.83 35.27 9.71
N LEU A 60 7.74 35.28 11.03
CA LEU A 60 8.21 34.16 11.87
C LEU A 60 7.55 32.85 11.45
N LEU A 61 6.22 32.82 11.33
CA LEU A 61 5.50 31.60 10.91
C LEU A 61 5.90 31.17 9.49
N ARG A 62 6.05 32.10 8.55
CA ARG A 62 6.48 31.79 7.18
C ARG A 62 7.87 31.18 7.14
N VAL A 63 8.83 31.79 7.85
CA VAL A 63 10.20 31.29 7.95
C VAL A 63 10.23 29.95 8.66
N PHE A 64 9.46 29.79 9.72
CA PHE A 64 9.34 28.53 10.45
C PHE A 64 8.85 27.38 9.54
N PHE A 65 7.74 27.55 8.82
CA PHE A 65 7.25 26.52 7.92
C PHE A 65 8.20 26.27 6.74
N ALA A 66 8.80 27.34 6.18
CA ALA A 66 9.80 27.19 5.14
C ALA A 66 11.00 26.34 5.63
N ALA A 67 11.52 26.63 6.81
CA ALA A 67 12.64 25.90 7.38
C ALA A 67 12.30 24.46 7.75
N THR A 68 11.17 24.23 8.42
CA THR A 68 10.74 22.88 8.85
C THR A 68 10.35 21.93 7.70
N ILE A 69 10.08 22.48 6.52
CA ILE A 69 9.80 21.69 5.31
C ILE A 69 11.02 21.62 4.41
N ALA A 70 11.65 22.76 4.10
CA ALA A 70 12.77 22.81 3.16
C ALA A 70 14.02 22.10 3.69
N LEU A 71 14.38 22.27 4.98
CA LEU A 71 15.59 21.64 5.52
C LEU A 71 15.52 20.11 5.51
N PRO A 72 14.45 19.46 6.01
CA PRO A 72 14.32 18.00 5.88
C PRO A 72 14.25 17.54 4.42
N ALA A 73 13.53 18.25 3.56
CA ALA A 73 13.44 17.91 2.13
C ALA A 73 14.82 17.96 1.45
N LEU A 74 15.59 19.01 1.69
CA LEU A 74 16.96 19.12 1.18
C LEU A 74 17.89 18.03 1.75
N ALA A 75 17.77 17.72 3.03
CA ALA A 75 18.52 16.64 3.65
C ALA A 75 18.19 15.28 3.03
N ILE A 76 16.90 14.98 2.81
CA ILE A 76 16.46 13.76 2.13
C ILE A 76 17.00 13.72 0.70
N VAL A 77 16.87 14.79 -0.06
CA VAL A 77 17.38 14.86 -1.44
C VAL A 77 18.89 14.67 -1.47
N ALA A 78 19.64 15.35 -0.60
CA ALA A 78 21.10 15.19 -0.49
C ALA A 78 21.47 13.74 -0.12
N TYR A 79 20.74 13.14 0.80
CA TYR A 79 20.94 11.75 1.20
C TYR A 79 20.68 10.76 0.05
N LEU A 80 19.60 10.96 -0.71
CA LEU A 80 19.28 10.12 -1.87
C LEU A 80 20.30 10.28 -3.01
N ILE A 81 20.81 11.50 -3.23
CA ILE A 81 21.88 11.75 -4.21
C ILE A 81 23.18 11.05 -3.78
N ALA A 82 23.51 11.10 -2.49
CA ALA A 82 24.69 10.43 -1.96
C ALA A 82 24.56 8.89 -1.94
N ASN A 83 23.32 8.38 -1.91
CA ASN A 83 23.03 6.95 -1.82
C ASN A 83 22.01 6.52 -2.91
N PRO A 84 22.37 6.58 -4.21
CA PRO A 84 21.42 6.32 -5.30
C PRO A 84 20.86 4.89 -5.30
N GLY A 85 21.57 3.94 -4.71
CA GLY A 85 21.13 2.56 -4.56
C GLY A 85 19.84 2.39 -3.75
N ILE A 86 19.54 3.29 -2.82
CA ILE A 86 18.36 3.16 -1.95
C ILE A 86 17.06 3.10 -2.77
N ILE A 87 16.91 4.03 -3.74
CA ILE A 87 15.73 4.02 -4.62
C ILE A 87 15.78 2.80 -5.52
N GLN A 88 16.92 2.52 -6.17
CA GLN A 88 17.04 1.38 -7.09
C GLN A 88 16.74 0.06 -6.38
N ASP A 89 17.32 -0.16 -5.20
CA ASP A 89 17.12 -1.39 -4.43
C ASP A 89 15.66 -1.58 -4.00
N SER A 90 14.92 -0.49 -3.72
CA SER A 90 13.51 -0.56 -3.38
C SER A 90 12.63 -1.09 -4.53
N TYR A 91 13.10 -0.98 -5.77
CA TYR A 91 12.43 -1.48 -6.98
C TYR A 91 12.92 -2.86 -7.44
N LEU A 92 13.97 -3.43 -6.83
CA LEU A 92 14.48 -4.75 -7.20
C LEU A 92 13.44 -5.86 -7.07
N ILE A 93 12.54 -5.73 -6.10
CA ILE A 93 11.49 -6.71 -5.78
C ILE A 93 10.11 -6.32 -6.32
N ARG A 94 10.04 -5.29 -7.16
CA ARG A 94 8.77 -4.79 -7.73
C ARG A 94 8.67 -5.16 -9.20
N ASN A 95 7.46 -5.43 -9.67
CA ASN A 95 7.15 -5.70 -11.07
C ASN A 95 6.93 -4.43 -11.91
N PHE A 96 7.32 -3.28 -11.38
CA PHE A 96 7.23 -1.98 -12.04
C PHE A 96 8.47 -1.13 -11.73
N THR A 97 8.74 -0.17 -12.60
CA THR A 97 9.81 0.83 -12.46
C THR A 97 9.31 2.06 -11.69
N LEU A 98 10.22 2.94 -11.29
CA LEU A 98 9.89 4.25 -10.71
C LEU A 98 8.95 5.07 -11.61
N THR A 99 9.22 5.13 -12.89
CA THR A 99 8.41 5.91 -13.85
C THR A 99 6.99 5.33 -13.98
N GLU A 100 6.89 4.03 -14.13
CA GLU A 100 5.61 3.32 -14.18
C GLU A 100 4.80 3.50 -12.90
N ARG A 101 5.48 3.47 -11.75
CA ARG A 101 4.84 3.77 -10.48
C ARG A 101 4.24 5.17 -10.46
N LEU A 102 5.02 6.21 -10.77
CA LEU A 102 4.54 7.60 -10.75
C LEU A 102 3.36 7.82 -11.70
N TYR A 103 3.38 7.19 -12.87
CA TYR A 103 2.25 7.20 -13.80
C TYR A 103 1.01 6.50 -13.23
N THR A 104 1.20 5.36 -12.61
CA THR A 104 0.09 4.58 -12.02
C THR A 104 -0.51 5.28 -10.79
N GLU A 105 0.33 5.87 -9.94
CA GLU A 105 -0.10 6.59 -8.75
C GLU A 105 -1.02 7.78 -9.09
N ALA A 106 -0.81 8.44 -10.22
CA ALA A 106 -1.74 9.48 -10.67
C ALA A 106 -3.17 8.95 -10.87
N ARG A 107 -3.34 7.71 -11.33
CA ARG A 107 -4.65 7.04 -11.45
C ARG A 107 -5.17 6.56 -10.10
N VAL A 108 -4.28 6.04 -9.26
CA VAL A 108 -4.62 5.56 -7.91
C VAL A 108 -5.16 6.69 -7.03
N LEU A 109 -4.61 7.90 -7.11
CA LEU A 109 -5.13 9.05 -6.36
C LEU A 109 -6.61 9.35 -6.69
N TRP A 110 -7.02 9.20 -7.94
CA TRP A 110 -8.43 9.33 -8.32
C TRP A 110 -9.29 8.17 -7.79
N SER A 111 -8.73 6.96 -7.76
CA SER A 111 -9.40 5.82 -7.13
C SER A 111 -9.59 6.04 -5.63
N TYR A 112 -8.61 6.64 -4.95
CA TYR A 112 -8.72 7.00 -3.54
C TYR A 112 -9.81 8.06 -3.29
N VAL A 113 -9.91 9.10 -4.14
CA VAL A 113 -11.01 10.08 -4.04
C VAL A 113 -12.36 9.37 -4.19
N ARG A 114 -12.48 8.48 -5.18
CA ARG A 114 -13.70 7.67 -5.37
C ARG A 114 -14.03 6.84 -4.13
N LEU A 115 -13.05 6.15 -3.54
CA LEU A 115 -13.23 5.32 -2.34
C LEU A 115 -13.65 6.14 -1.12
N ILE A 116 -13.12 7.35 -0.97
CA ILE A 116 -13.51 8.24 0.14
C ILE A 116 -14.96 8.71 0.00
N VAL A 117 -15.38 9.05 -1.22
CA VAL A 117 -16.73 9.55 -1.48
C VAL A 117 -17.76 8.44 -1.52
N LEU A 118 -17.40 7.31 -2.14
CA LEU A 118 -18.30 6.16 -2.34
C LEU A 118 -17.56 4.85 -2.05
N PRO A 119 -17.36 4.47 -0.78
CA PRO A 119 -16.74 3.21 -0.42
C PRO A 119 -17.67 2.05 -0.75
N THR A 120 -17.30 1.25 -1.72
CA THR A 120 -18.01 0.01 -2.07
C THR A 120 -17.19 -1.20 -1.65
N ASN A 121 -17.83 -2.25 -1.14
CA ASN A 121 -17.13 -3.47 -0.70
C ASN A 121 -16.37 -4.16 -1.84
N THR A 122 -16.81 -3.99 -3.09
CA THR A 122 -16.15 -4.52 -4.28
C THR A 122 -14.87 -3.80 -4.65
N ALA A 123 -14.68 -2.55 -4.20
CA ALA A 123 -13.49 -1.75 -4.47
C ALA A 123 -12.57 -1.66 -3.25
N LEU A 124 -13.02 -2.20 -2.12
CA LEU A 124 -12.27 -2.28 -0.87
C LEU A 124 -11.74 -3.71 -0.73
N GLY A 125 -10.43 -3.91 -0.82
CA GLY A 125 -9.76 -5.21 -0.70
C GLY A 125 -8.43 -5.13 0.03
N LEU A 126 -7.83 -6.27 0.29
CA LEU A 126 -6.45 -6.34 0.79
C LEU A 126 -5.46 -6.38 -0.38
N PHE A 127 -5.85 -7.02 -1.47
CA PHE A 127 -5.01 -7.26 -2.63
C PHE A 127 -5.37 -6.29 -3.75
N HIS A 128 -4.37 -5.53 -4.22
CA HIS A 128 -4.49 -4.55 -5.29
C HIS A 128 -3.42 -4.77 -6.38
N ASP A 129 -2.94 -6.01 -6.49
CA ASP A 129 -1.95 -6.43 -7.47
C ASP A 129 -2.52 -6.62 -8.88
N ASP A 130 -3.85 -6.57 -9.02
CA ASP A 130 -4.59 -6.53 -10.30
C ASP A 130 -4.70 -5.13 -10.91
N ILE A 131 -4.20 -4.09 -10.23
CA ILE A 131 -4.15 -2.74 -10.81
C ILE A 131 -3.17 -2.72 -11.99
N ALA A 132 -3.71 -2.46 -13.18
CA ALA A 132 -2.89 -2.35 -14.38
C ALA A 132 -1.85 -1.23 -14.24
N VAL A 133 -0.58 -1.59 -14.34
CA VAL A 133 0.55 -0.66 -14.27
C VAL A 133 0.57 0.22 -15.53
N SER A 134 0.77 1.52 -15.36
CA SER A 134 0.90 2.46 -16.46
C SER A 134 2.32 2.40 -17.03
N THR A 135 2.49 1.86 -18.23
CA THR A 135 3.79 1.75 -18.91
C THR A 135 4.19 3.03 -19.65
N GLY A 136 3.28 4.01 -19.75
CA GLY A 136 3.51 5.31 -20.37
C GLY A 136 2.34 6.27 -20.17
N LEU A 137 2.49 7.50 -20.65
CA LEU A 137 1.44 8.54 -20.54
C LEU A 137 0.14 8.16 -21.25
N LEU A 138 0.23 7.40 -22.34
CA LEU A 138 -0.92 6.99 -23.14
C LEU A 138 -1.28 5.52 -22.94
N SER A 139 -0.57 4.80 -22.08
CA SER A 139 -0.76 3.37 -21.86
C SER A 139 -0.92 3.05 -20.38
N PRO A 140 -2.16 3.03 -19.90
CA PRO A 140 -3.43 3.36 -20.56
C PRO A 140 -3.66 4.88 -20.69
N LEU A 141 -4.55 5.30 -21.59
CA LEU A 141 -4.89 6.71 -21.84
C LEU A 141 -5.41 7.42 -20.58
N THR A 142 -6.00 6.68 -19.66
CA THR A 142 -6.46 7.21 -18.36
C THR A 142 -5.31 7.81 -17.54
N THR A 143 -4.05 7.43 -17.77
CA THR A 143 -2.87 8.01 -17.12
C THR A 143 -2.73 9.50 -17.45
N LEU A 144 -2.79 9.85 -18.74
CA LEU A 144 -2.71 11.25 -19.18
C LEU A 144 -3.81 12.09 -18.54
N TRP A 145 -5.07 11.61 -18.61
CA TRP A 145 -6.19 12.36 -18.06
C TRP A 145 -6.13 12.48 -16.54
N SER A 146 -5.60 11.48 -15.85
CA SER A 146 -5.37 11.55 -14.40
C SER A 146 -4.35 12.61 -14.03
N ILE A 147 -3.22 12.67 -14.74
CA ILE A 147 -2.18 13.69 -14.52
C ILE A 147 -2.72 15.09 -14.80
N VAL A 148 -3.36 15.28 -15.96
CA VAL A 148 -3.97 16.57 -16.32
C VAL A 148 -4.99 16.99 -15.27
N GLY A 149 -5.87 16.08 -14.85
CA GLY A 149 -6.85 16.35 -13.81
C GLY A 149 -6.22 16.74 -12.47
N LEU A 150 -5.13 16.08 -12.03
CA LEU A 150 -4.41 16.45 -10.79
C LEU A 150 -3.75 17.83 -10.90
N ILE A 151 -3.17 18.16 -12.05
CA ILE A 151 -2.59 19.48 -12.29
C ILE A 151 -3.67 20.57 -12.24
N LEU A 152 -4.81 20.33 -12.90
CA LEU A 152 -5.94 21.28 -12.87
C LEU A 152 -6.53 21.39 -11.47
N LEU A 153 -6.61 20.28 -10.73
CA LEU A 153 -7.09 20.27 -9.34
C LEU A 153 -6.18 21.10 -8.44
N LEU A 154 -4.86 20.90 -8.55
CA LEU A 154 -3.86 21.64 -7.79
C LEU A 154 -3.90 23.15 -8.15
N GLY A 155 -3.90 23.48 -9.44
CA GLY A 155 -4.00 24.86 -9.92
C GLY A 155 -5.29 25.53 -9.48
N GLY A 156 -6.41 24.79 -9.58
CA GLY A 156 -7.73 25.24 -9.10
C GLY A 156 -7.74 25.52 -7.60
N ALA A 157 -7.09 24.66 -6.79
CA ALA A 157 -6.97 24.87 -5.34
C ALA A 157 -6.21 26.16 -5.01
N VAL A 158 -5.12 26.45 -5.74
CA VAL A 158 -4.33 27.69 -5.53
C VAL A 158 -5.16 28.91 -5.89
N VAL A 159 -5.84 28.92 -7.03
CA VAL A 159 -6.67 30.03 -7.49
C VAL A 159 -7.91 30.23 -6.59
N ALA A 160 -8.55 29.13 -6.20
CA ALA A 160 -9.77 29.16 -5.38
C ALA A 160 -9.52 29.58 -3.92
N ARG A 161 -8.29 29.63 -3.46
CA ARG A 161 -7.90 29.88 -2.06
C ARG A 161 -8.65 31.04 -1.40
N ASN A 162 -8.80 32.14 -2.10
CA ASN A 162 -9.42 33.35 -1.53
C ASN A 162 -10.95 33.31 -1.53
N LYS A 163 -11.57 32.61 -2.48
CA LYS A 163 -13.02 32.54 -2.63
C LYS A 163 -13.61 31.28 -1.97
N LEU A 164 -12.90 30.17 -2.04
CA LEU A 164 -13.33 28.85 -1.53
C LEU A 164 -12.23 28.21 -0.66
N PRO A 165 -11.89 28.81 0.49
CA PRO A 165 -10.75 28.38 1.31
C PRO A 165 -10.85 26.92 1.79
N LEU A 166 -12.06 26.44 2.09
CA LEU A 166 -12.28 25.04 2.48
C LEU A 166 -12.04 24.04 1.34
N ILE A 167 -12.40 24.40 0.11
CA ILE A 167 -12.12 23.57 -1.06
C ILE A 167 -10.61 23.55 -1.33
N SER A 168 -9.95 24.71 -1.28
CA SER A 168 -8.50 24.81 -1.40
C SER A 168 -7.79 23.98 -0.33
N PHE A 169 -8.21 24.10 0.94
CA PHE A 169 -7.72 23.27 2.03
C PHE A 169 -7.88 21.78 1.73
N GLY A 170 -9.07 21.36 1.33
CA GLY A 170 -9.38 19.95 1.11
C GLY A 170 -8.50 19.31 0.06
N ILE A 171 -8.37 19.96 -1.10
CA ILE A 171 -7.54 19.47 -2.21
C ILE A 171 -6.07 19.40 -1.79
N LEU A 172 -5.54 20.47 -1.22
CA LEU A 172 -4.13 20.54 -0.83
C LEU A 172 -3.81 19.57 0.31
N PHE A 173 -4.72 19.38 1.25
CA PHE A 173 -4.55 18.44 2.36
C PHE A 173 -4.52 17.00 1.87
N PHE A 174 -5.41 16.64 0.96
CA PHE A 174 -5.43 15.33 0.32
C PHE A 174 -4.13 15.06 -0.45
N LEU A 175 -3.71 15.98 -1.32
CA LEU A 175 -2.49 15.84 -2.11
C LEU A 175 -1.22 15.81 -1.24
N ALA A 176 -1.16 16.65 -0.21
CA ALA A 176 -0.06 16.66 0.75
C ALA A 176 0.07 15.31 1.48
N GLY A 177 -1.05 14.71 1.87
CA GLY A 177 -1.07 13.43 2.55
C GLY A 177 -0.52 12.26 1.73
N HIS A 178 -0.74 12.30 0.42
CA HIS A 178 -0.25 11.27 -0.49
C HIS A 178 1.16 11.55 -1.03
N SER A 179 1.75 12.73 -0.79
CA SER A 179 3.03 13.13 -1.37
C SER A 179 4.21 12.20 -1.03
N LEU A 180 4.19 11.55 0.13
CA LEU A 180 5.24 10.63 0.55
C LEU A 180 5.01 9.22 -0.03
N GLU A 181 3.83 8.65 0.21
CA GLU A 181 3.53 7.25 -0.10
C GLU A 181 3.22 7.02 -1.59
N SER A 182 2.70 8.01 -2.31
CA SER A 182 2.53 8.00 -3.77
C SER A 182 3.72 8.61 -4.51
N GLY A 183 4.87 8.75 -3.84
CA GLY A 183 6.10 9.33 -4.36
C GLY A 183 7.07 8.30 -4.92
N VAL A 184 8.38 8.63 -4.79
CA VAL A 184 9.50 7.90 -5.39
C VAL A 184 9.88 6.59 -4.70
N LEU A 185 9.33 6.32 -3.53
CA LEU A 185 9.64 5.11 -2.77
C LEU A 185 9.02 3.87 -3.44
N GLY A 186 9.75 2.77 -3.55
CA GLY A 186 9.32 1.51 -4.16
C GLY A 186 8.31 0.72 -3.31
N LEU A 187 7.25 1.39 -2.87
CA LEU A 187 6.14 0.78 -2.11
C LEU A 187 5.16 0.07 -3.05
N GLU A 188 4.23 -0.71 -2.52
CA GLU A 188 3.10 -1.24 -3.29
C GLU A 188 2.26 -0.10 -3.89
N ILE A 189 1.62 -0.38 -5.04
CA ILE A 189 0.88 0.64 -5.80
C ILE A 189 -0.26 1.23 -4.97
N ALA A 190 -1.11 0.42 -4.36
CA ALA A 190 -2.25 0.90 -3.60
C ALA A 190 -2.40 0.21 -2.25
N HIS A 191 -2.82 1.00 -1.25
CA HIS A 191 -3.27 0.52 0.04
C HIS A 191 -4.30 1.48 0.62
N GLU A 192 -5.44 1.00 1.05
CA GLU A 192 -6.56 1.80 1.54
C GLU A 192 -6.22 2.62 2.80
N HIS A 193 -5.40 2.05 3.69
CA HIS A 193 -5.02 2.72 4.93
C HIS A 193 -4.24 4.01 4.72
N ARG A 194 -3.66 4.24 3.53
CA ARG A 194 -3.01 5.51 3.16
C ARG A 194 -3.98 6.67 3.14
N ASN A 195 -5.28 6.41 2.96
CA ASN A 195 -6.32 7.43 2.98
C ASN A 195 -6.69 7.91 4.38
N TYR A 196 -6.23 7.24 5.47
CA TYR A 196 -6.73 7.48 6.83
C TYR A 196 -6.67 8.97 7.23
N LEU A 197 -5.56 9.64 7.01
CA LEU A 197 -5.45 11.08 7.31
C LEU A 197 -5.83 11.96 6.10
N PRO A 198 -5.42 11.68 4.86
CA PRO A 198 -5.77 12.46 3.68
C PRO A 198 -7.29 12.63 3.44
N GLN A 199 -8.12 11.62 3.81
CA GLN A 199 -9.57 11.70 3.66
C GLN A 199 -10.21 12.89 4.39
N LEU A 200 -9.57 13.41 5.45
CA LEU A 200 -10.04 14.61 6.13
C LEU A 200 -10.09 15.83 5.19
N GLY A 201 -9.23 15.86 4.16
CA GLY A 201 -9.27 16.86 3.10
C GLY A 201 -10.57 16.83 2.29
N VAL A 202 -11.22 15.68 2.19
CA VAL A 202 -12.54 15.54 1.53
C VAL A 202 -13.68 15.72 2.53
N LEU A 203 -13.58 15.08 3.69
CA LEU A 203 -14.68 15.01 4.66
C LEU A 203 -14.94 16.33 5.38
N ILE A 204 -13.90 17.11 5.75
CA ILE A 204 -14.06 18.38 6.47
C ILE A 204 -14.78 19.43 5.60
N PRO A 205 -14.38 19.69 4.35
CA PRO A 205 -15.14 20.56 3.47
C PRO A 205 -16.58 20.08 3.26
N ALA A 206 -16.77 18.79 2.95
CA ALA A 206 -18.10 18.22 2.75
C ALA A 206 -19.01 18.43 3.97
N ALA A 207 -18.54 18.09 5.17
CA ALA A 207 -19.29 18.31 6.41
C ALA A 207 -19.58 19.80 6.65
N SER A 208 -18.61 20.69 6.40
CA SER A 208 -18.79 22.13 6.59
C SER A 208 -19.86 22.72 5.67
N TYR A 209 -19.86 22.32 4.38
CA TYR A 209 -20.91 22.75 3.45
C TYR A 209 -22.27 22.13 3.80
N LEU A 210 -22.31 20.89 4.24
CA LEU A 210 -23.54 20.23 4.67
C LEU A 210 -24.18 20.95 5.86
N VAL A 211 -23.37 21.36 6.85
CA VAL A 211 -23.84 22.21 7.98
C VAL A 211 -24.38 23.54 7.47
N GLY A 212 -23.71 24.19 6.52
CA GLY A 212 -24.21 25.42 5.87
C GLY A 212 -25.55 25.20 5.18
N TRP A 213 -25.75 24.08 4.50
CA TRP A 213 -27.03 23.75 3.84
C TRP A 213 -28.15 23.47 4.84
N LEU A 214 -27.84 22.91 6.02
CA LEU A 214 -28.85 22.76 7.09
C LEU A 214 -29.42 24.09 7.58
N ALA A 215 -28.59 25.15 7.56
CA ALA A 215 -29.03 26.51 7.92
C ALA A 215 -29.84 27.19 6.79
N SER A 216 -29.76 26.72 5.54
CA SER A 216 -30.49 27.26 4.39
C SER A 216 -31.86 26.61 4.23
N ALA A 217 -32.94 27.40 4.25
CA ALA A 217 -34.29 26.89 4.08
C ALA A 217 -34.49 26.11 2.76
N ALA A 218 -33.85 26.56 1.67
CA ALA A 218 -33.95 25.92 0.35
C ALA A 218 -33.25 24.55 0.28
N GLN A 219 -32.15 24.35 1.02
CA GLN A 219 -31.30 23.16 0.93
C GLN A 219 -31.47 22.20 2.13
N ARG A 220 -32.20 22.62 3.15
CA ARG A 220 -32.32 21.91 4.43
C ARG A 220 -32.82 20.48 4.29
N ARG A 221 -33.82 20.23 3.44
CA ARG A 221 -34.35 18.86 3.25
C ARG A 221 -33.31 17.95 2.65
N LEU A 222 -32.57 18.41 1.62
CA LEU A 222 -31.47 17.66 1.01
C LEU A 222 -30.35 17.40 2.01
N ALA A 223 -29.97 18.41 2.80
CA ALA A 223 -28.95 18.27 3.82
C ALA A 223 -29.36 17.27 4.92
N ILE A 224 -30.60 17.26 5.39
CA ILE A 224 -31.13 16.28 6.35
C ILE A 224 -31.06 14.87 5.74
N SER A 225 -31.48 14.71 4.49
CA SER A 225 -31.40 13.41 3.80
C SER A 225 -29.97 12.91 3.73
N ALA A 226 -29.01 13.78 3.39
CA ALA A 226 -27.60 13.42 3.31
C ALA A 226 -26.98 13.09 4.70
N VAL A 227 -27.34 13.84 5.75
CA VAL A 227 -26.90 13.58 7.15
C VAL A 227 -27.40 12.24 7.67
N VAL A 228 -28.56 11.79 7.21
CA VAL A 228 -29.09 10.47 7.61
C VAL A 228 -28.57 9.36 6.71
N ALA A 229 -28.61 9.55 5.39
CA ALA A 229 -28.24 8.50 4.43
C ALA A 229 -26.76 8.16 4.45
N ALA A 230 -25.87 9.16 4.56
CA ALA A 230 -24.42 8.91 4.52
C ALA A 230 -23.93 8.05 5.70
N PRO A 231 -24.26 8.35 6.98
CA PRO A 231 -23.86 7.47 8.08
C PRO A 231 -24.49 6.08 8.01
N LEU A 232 -25.73 5.96 7.56
CA LEU A 232 -26.38 4.65 7.36
C LEU A 232 -25.65 3.83 6.29
N PHE A 233 -25.33 4.43 5.15
CA PHE A 233 -24.57 3.78 4.08
C PHE A 233 -23.18 3.37 4.56
N LEU A 234 -22.43 4.28 5.21
CA LEU A 234 -21.11 3.99 5.73
C LEU A 234 -21.15 2.93 6.84
N GLY A 235 -22.15 2.99 7.72
CA GLY A 235 -22.35 2.00 8.77
C GLY A 235 -22.64 0.62 8.20
N LEU A 236 -23.50 0.52 7.19
CA LEU A 236 -23.81 -0.74 6.50
C LEU A 236 -22.56 -1.30 5.78
N THR A 237 -21.84 -0.46 5.04
CA THR A 237 -20.60 -0.86 4.37
C THR A 237 -19.56 -1.37 5.38
N THR A 238 -19.39 -0.67 6.49
CA THR A 238 -18.47 -1.07 7.57
C THR A 238 -18.90 -2.38 8.21
N PHE A 239 -20.19 -2.56 8.47
CA PHE A 239 -20.72 -3.79 9.03
C PHE A 239 -20.49 -4.98 8.11
N MET A 240 -20.82 -4.87 6.82
CA MET A 240 -20.60 -5.92 5.83
C MET A 240 -19.11 -6.28 5.73
N ARG A 241 -18.23 -5.27 5.72
CA ARG A 241 -16.79 -5.49 5.70
C ARG A 241 -16.29 -6.18 6.98
N SER A 242 -16.79 -5.79 8.15
CA SER A 242 -16.46 -6.43 9.42
C SER A 242 -16.85 -7.92 9.43
N VAL A 243 -18.01 -8.28 8.88
CA VAL A 243 -18.43 -9.68 8.72
C VAL A 243 -17.47 -10.43 7.79
N THR A 244 -17.14 -9.84 6.63
CA THR A 244 -16.20 -10.44 5.66
C THR A 244 -14.81 -10.68 6.28
N TRP A 245 -14.31 -9.77 7.10
CA TRP A 245 -12.99 -9.87 7.74
C TRP A 245 -12.98 -10.71 9.02
N GLY A 246 -14.14 -11.13 9.51
CA GLY A 246 -14.30 -11.96 10.70
C GLY A 246 -13.88 -13.43 10.50
N ASP A 247 -13.85 -13.90 9.26
CA ASP A 247 -13.49 -15.28 8.91
C ASP A 247 -12.59 -15.33 7.68
N THR A 248 -11.49 -16.10 7.79
CA THR A 248 -10.47 -16.19 6.74
C THR A 248 -10.98 -16.78 5.42
N ILE A 249 -11.91 -17.74 5.50
CA ILE A 249 -12.49 -18.38 4.29
C ILE A 249 -13.40 -17.37 3.57
N THR A 250 -14.29 -16.74 4.30
CA THR A 250 -15.21 -15.70 3.79
C THR A 250 -14.42 -14.54 3.20
N PHE A 251 -13.36 -14.09 3.88
CA PHE A 251 -12.45 -13.07 3.39
C PHE A 251 -11.81 -13.46 2.06
N SER A 252 -11.18 -14.66 2.01
CA SER A 252 -10.47 -15.11 0.82
C SER A 252 -11.39 -15.30 -0.38
N TYR A 253 -12.61 -15.77 -0.15
CA TYR A 253 -13.64 -15.90 -1.17
C TYR A 253 -14.10 -14.52 -1.70
N ALA A 254 -14.30 -13.55 -0.81
CA ALA A 254 -14.66 -12.19 -1.20
C ALA A 254 -13.54 -11.52 -2.01
N GLU A 255 -12.28 -11.63 -1.58
CA GLU A 255 -11.12 -11.11 -2.31
C GLU A 255 -11.04 -11.71 -3.72
N LEU A 256 -11.15 -13.04 -3.84
CA LEU A 256 -11.13 -13.70 -5.15
C LEU A 256 -12.31 -13.28 -6.04
N THR A 257 -13.51 -13.10 -5.47
CA THR A 257 -14.70 -12.69 -6.20
C THR A 257 -14.58 -11.26 -6.74
N HIS A 258 -14.00 -10.35 -5.94
CA HIS A 258 -13.84 -8.95 -6.31
C HIS A 258 -12.58 -8.67 -7.14
N HIS A 259 -11.54 -9.48 -6.96
CA HIS A 259 -10.23 -9.38 -7.60
C HIS A 259 -9.82 -10.70 -8.25
N PRO A 260 -10.56 -11.22 -9.24
CA PRO A 260 -10.30 -12.54 -9.85
C PRO A 260 -8.97 -12.61 -10.61
N GLU A 261 -8.42 -11.46 -11.02
CA GLU A 261 -7.14 -11.33 -11.70
C GLU A 261 -5.98 -10.95 -10.74
N SER A 262 -6.21 -10.98 -9.43
CA SER A 262 -5.17 -10.86 -8.43
C SER A 262 -4.45 -12.18 -8.26
N ALA A 263 -3.13 -12.20 -8.46
CA ALA A 263 -2.28 -13.36 -8.19
C ALA A 263 -2.31 -13.73 -6.69
N ARG A 264 -2.33 -12.73 -5.82
CA ARG A 264 -2.39 -12.91 -4.37
C ARG A 264 -3.73 -13.48 -3.91
N ALA A 265 -4.85 -13.03 -4.47
CA ALA A 265 -6.18 -13.58 -4.14
C ALA A 265 -6.28 -15.05 -4.56
N ASN A 266 -5.80 -15.38 -5.76
CA ASN A 266 -5.75 -16.76 -6.24
C ASN A 266 -4.84 -17.62 -5.34
N TYR A 267 -3.63 -17.17 -5.02
CA TYR A 267 -2.73 -17.89 -4.12
C TYR A 267 -3.35 -18.13 -2.75
N GLN A 268 -3.98 -17.11 -2.16
CA GLN A 268 -4.65 -17.22 -0.86
C GLN A 268 -5.78 -18.25 -0.91
N MET A 269 -6.58 -18.25 -1.97
CA MET A 269 -7.65 -19.26 -2.13
C MET A 269 -7.09 -20.66 -2.34
N GLY A 270 -6.00 -20.80 -3.10
CA GLY A 270 -5.26 -22.05 -3.22
C GLY A 270 -4.81 -22.61 -1.86
N ARG A 271 -4.28 -21.74 -0.98
CA ARG A 271 -3.92 -22.11 0.39
C ARG A 271 -5.12 -22.56 1.23
N ILE A 272 -6.27 -21.90 1.10
CA ILE A 272 -7.49 -22.31 1.80
C ILE A 272 -7.92 -23.70 1.34
N TYR A 273 -7.98 -23.96 0.04
CA TYR A 273 -8.33 -25.27 -0.48
C TYR A 273 -7.30 -26.35 -0.10
N ALA A 274 -6.01 -26.04 -0.13
CA ALA A 274 -4.96 -26.97 0.33
C ALA A 274 -5.12 -27.32 1.83
N GLY A 275 -5.44 -26.30 2.67
CA GLY A 275 -5.73 -26.53 4.09
C GLY A 275 -6.95 -27.41 4.35
N ILE A 276 -8.03 -27.23 3.55
CA ILE A 276 -9.24 -28.08 3.65
C ILE A 276 -8.97 -29.50 3.13
N ALA A 277 -8.18 -29.63 2.05
CA ALA A 277 -7.81 -30.92 1.48
C ALA A 277 -7.04 -31.78 2.49
N GLY A 278 -6.19 -31.16 3.30
CA GLY A 278 -5.29 -31.91 4.20
C GLY A 278 -4.15 -32.58 3.42
N THR A 279 -3.54 -33.60 4.04
CA THR A 279 -2.35 -34.27 3.50
C THR A 279 -2.57 -35.73 3.11
N ASP A 280 -3.73 -36.32 3.42
CA ASP A 280 -4.03 -37.72 3.09
C ASP A 280 -4.78 -37.80 1.74
N PRO A 281 -4.10 -38.31 0.69
CA PRO A 281 -4.66 -38.36 -0.67
C PRO A 281 -5.85 -39.32 -0.82
N THR A 282 -6.16 -40.12 0.20
CA THR A 282 -7.28 -41.08 0.15
C THR A 282 -8.59 -40.52 0.65
N THR A 283 -8.58 -39.34 1.27
CA THR A 283 -9.79 -38.69 1.84
C THR A 283 -10.66 -38.07 0.75
N ALA A 284 -11.95 -38.00 1.02
CA ALA A 284 -12.91 -37.33 0.13
C ALA A 284 -12.61 -35.83 0.01
N GLU A 285 -12.18 -35.21 1.10
CA GLU A 285 -11.75 -33.81 1.16
C GLU A 285 -10.55 -33.56 0.25
N TYR A 286 -9.53 -34.41 0.31
CA TYR A 286 -8.37 -34.26 -0.56
C TYR A 286 -8.75 -34.42 -2.03
N LEU A 287 -9.48 -35.48 -2.39
CA LEU A 287 -9.90 -35.73 -3.77
C LEU A 287 -10.74 -34.57 -4.34
N LYS A 288 -11.49 -33.86 -3.49
CA LYS A 288 -12.33 -32.73 -3.88
C LYS A 288 -11.57 -31.42 -3.95
N TYR A 289 -10.74 -31.10 -2.95
CA TYR A 289 -10.19 -29.75 -2.77
C TYR A 289 -8.75 -29.59 -3.25
N ALA A 290 -7.93 -30.66 -3.32
CA ALA A 290 -6.57 -30.55 -3.83
C ALA A 290 -6.52 -30.12 -5.31
N PRO A 291 -7.38 -30.61 -6.23
CA PRO A 291 -7.40 -30.10 -7.60
C PRO A 291 -7.81 -28.60 -7.69
N LEU A 292 -8.68 -28.14 -6.79
CA LEU A 292 -9.04 -26.72 -6.72
C LEU A 292 -7.87 -25.87 -6.22
N ALA A 293 -7.13 -26.34 -5.22
CA ALA A 293 -5.91 -25.69 -4.75
C ALA A 293 -4.88 -25.57 -5.88
N GLU A 294 -4.64 -26.66 -6.60
CA GLU A 294 -3.72 -26.70 -7.75
C GLU A 294 -4.13 -25.69 -8.82
N GLN A 295 -5.43 -25.66 -9.22
CA GLN A 295 -5.95 -24.71 -10.20
C GLN A 295 -5.65 -23.27 -9.81
N HIS A 296 -5.87 -22.92 -8.55
CA HIS A 296 -5.63 -21.55 -8.06
C HIS A 296 -4.15 -21.20 -7.95
N PHE A 297 -3.29 -22.14 -7.56
CA PHE A 297 -1.85 -21.93 -7.54
C PHE A 297 -1.28 -21.74 -8.95
N VAL A 298 -1.72 -22.56 -9.92
CA VAL A 298 -1.36 -22.41 -11.33
C VAL A 298 -1.81 -21.05 -11.86
N LYS A 299 -3.07 -20.66 -11.60
CA LYS A 299 -3.60 -19.36 -12.03
C LYS A 299 -2.81 -18.22 -11.41
N ALA A 300 -2.44 -18.28 -10.13
CA ALA A 300 -1.63 -17.26 -9.47
C ALA A 300 -0.28 -17.04 -10.19
N GLY A 301 0.41 -18.11 -10.58
CA GLY A 301 1.66 -18.01 -11.34
C GLY A 301 1.49 -17.51 -12.77
N GLN A 302 0.32 -17.71 -13.41
CA GLN A 302 0.02 -17.22 -14.75
C GLN A 302 -0.34 -15.72 -14.80
N LEU A 303 -0.92 -15.19 -13.70
CA LEU A 303 -1.36 -13.80 -13.62
C LEU A 303 -0.22 -12.80 -13.48
N GLN A 304 0.91 -13.24 -12.94
CA GLN A 304 2.06 -12.37 -12.71
C GLN A 304 3.37 -13.18 -12.86
N ASP A 305 4.17 -12.88 -13.87
CA ASP A 305 5.36 -13.64 -14.26
C ASP A 305 6.37 -13.86 -13.12
N ASN A 306 6.58 -12.85 -12.26
CA ASN A 306 7.52 -12.95 -11.14
C ASN A 306 6.86 -13.40 -9.82
N TYR A 307 5.61 -13.87 -9.86
CA TYR A 307 4.89 -14.32 -8.68
C TYR A 307 5.14 -15.81 -8.43
N THR A 308 6.25 -16.12 -7.75
CA THR A 308 6.69 -17.48 -7.47
C THR A 308 5.85 -18.21 -6.43
N ASP A 309 5.00 -17.51 -5.67
CA ASP A 309 4.22 -18.11 -4.58
C ASP A 309 3.32 -19.25 -5.04
N GLY A 310 2.75 -19.13 -6.26
CA GLY A 310 1.96 -20.22 -6.86
C GLY A 310 2.77 -21.52 -7.03
N LEU A 311 4.01 -21.41 -7.54
CA LEU A 311 4.90 -22.55 -7.72
C LEU A 311 5.30 -23.19 -6.38
N PHE A 312 5.60 -22.37 -5.37
CA PHE A 312 5.87 -22.86 -4.01
C PHE A 312 4.62 -23.49 -3.39
N GLY A 313 3.44 -22.93 -3.64
CA GLY A 313 2.16 -23.52 -3.22
C GLY A 313 1.95 -24.92 -3.80
N LEU A 314 2.23 -25.10 -5.09
CA LEU A 314 2.20 -26.42 -5.77
C LEU A 314 3.23 -27.37 -5.17
N LEU A 315 4.45 -26.90 -4.94
CA LEU A 315 5.51 -27.71 -4.37
C LEU A 315 5.12 -28.23 -2.98
N VAL A 316 4.58 -27.38 -2.12
CA VAL A 316 4.09 -27.77 -0.80
C VAL A 316 2.91 -28.72 -0.91
N LEU A 317 1.93 -28.47 -1.78
CA LEU A 317 0.76 -29.31 -1.97
C LEU A 317 1.16 -30.75 -2.35
N HIS A 318 2.07 -30.90 -3.32
CA HIS A 318 2.52 -32.24 -3.78
C HIS A 318 3.45 -32.91 -2.79
N SER A 319 4.31 -32.16 -2.08
CA SER A 319 5.26 -32.78 -1.13
C SER A 319 4.67 -33.09 0.25
N SER A 320 3.55 -32.48 0.64
CA SER A 320 2.92 -32.71 1.95
C SER A 320 2.03 -33.95 2.00
N ASN A 321 1.57 -34.47 0.86
CA ASN A 321 0.73 -35.66 0.78
C ASN A 321 1.52 -36.99 0.78
N GLY A 322 2.81 -36.93 1.06
CA GLY A 322 3.70 -38.10 1.06
C GLY A 322 4.26 -38.46 -0.32
N SER A 323 3.87 -37.76 -1.37
CA SER A 323 4.41 -37.93 -2.72
C SER A 323 5.74 -37.17 -2.87
N VAL A 324 6.53 -37.54 -3.83
CA VAL A 324 7.70 -36.80 -4.27
C VAL A 324 7.22 -35.70 -5.23
N ALA A 325 7.73 -34.50 -5.05
CA ALA A 325 7.39 -33.38 -5.96
C ALA A 325 7.72 -33.74 -7.43
N PRO A 326 6.85 -33.40 -8.39
CA PRO A 326 7.13 -33.68 -9.80
C PRO A 326 8.44 -33.03 -10.24
N PRO A 327 9.38 -33.75 -10.90
CA PRO A 327 10.65 -33.18 -11.36
C PRO A 327 10.47 -31.93 -12.22
N GLN A 328 9.43 -31.89 -13.05
CA GLN A 328 9.09 -30.75 -13.92
C GLN A 328 8.76 -29.50 -13.11
N LEU A 329 8.14 -29.66 -11.94
CA LEU A 329 7.84 -28.53 -11.04
C LEU A 329 9.13 -27.95 -10.44
N ILE A 330 10.08 -28.80 -10.05
CA ILE A 330 11.39 -28.36 -9.56
C ILE A 330 12.13 -27.59 -10.67
N GLU A 331 12.19 -28.14 -11.89
CA GLU A 331 12.80 -27.48 -13.04
C GLU A 331 12.15 -26.11 -13.35
N GLN A 332 10.82 -26.02 -13.26
CA GLN A 332 10.10 -24.76 -13.45
C GLN A 332 10.43 -23.74 -12.37
N ILE A 333 10.54 -24.17 -11.10
CA ILE A 333 10.94 -23.31 -9.99
C ILE A 333 12.38 -22.81 -10.22
N GLU A 334 13.31 -23.66 -10.59
CA GLU A 334 14.71 -23.31 -10.87
C GLU A 334 14.82 -22.30 -12.01
N ASP A 335 14.15 -22.55 -13.14
CA ASP A 335 14.15 -21.63 -14.27
C ASP A 335 13.58 -20.25 -13.89
N THR A 336 12.45 -20.25 -13.18
CA THR A 336 11.82 -19.01 -12.70
C THR A 336 12.72 -18.25 -11.74
N LEU A 337 13.27 -18.91 -10.72
CA LEU A 337 14.14 -18.28 -9.73
C LEU A 337 15.47 -17.78 -10.29
N SER A 338 16.02 -18.45 -11.31
CA SER A 338 17.29 -18.04 -11.92
C SER A 338 17.15 -16.88 -12.91
N ARG A 339 16.00 -16.74 -13.57
CA ARG A 339 15.80 -15.77 -14.67
C ARG A 339 14.90 -14.61 -14.32
N GLN A 340 13.84 -14.87 -13.54
CA GLN A 340 12.86 -13.83 -13.25
C GLN A 340 13.28 -13.01 -12.03
N LYS A 341 12.91 -11.72 -12.04
CA LYS A 341 13.15 -10.82 -10.94
C LYS A 341 12.43 -11.32 -9.67
N PRO A 342 13.14 -11.55 -8.56
CA PRO A 342 12.52 -12.05 -7.32
C PRO A 342 11.42 -11.10 -6.83
N SER A 343 10.30 -11.65 -6.37
CA SER A 343 9.25 -10.89 -5.70
C SER A 343 9.61 -10.58 -4.25
N ALA A 344 8.89 -9.64 -3.64
CA ALA A 344 9.05 -9.31 -2.23
C ALA A 344 8.85 -10.52 -1.30
N ASN A 345 8.06 -11.50 -1.74
CA ASN A 345 7.70 -12.67 -0.94
C ASN A 345 8.57 -13.90 -1.20
N THR A 346 9.36 -13.91 -2.29
CA THR A 346 10.17 -15.08 -2.69
C THR A 346 11.07 -15.59 -1.55
N ILE A 347 11.72 -14.68 -0.81
CA ILE A 347 12.60 -15.06 0.31
C ILE A 347 11.82 -15.69 1.47
N ASN A 348 10.63 -15.15 1.77
CA ASN A 348 9.76 -15.74 2.79
C ASN A 348 9.28 -17.14 2.40
N GLN A 349 9.05 -17.38 1.11
CA GLN A 349 8.69 -18.73 0.62
C GLN A 349 9.84 -19.73 0.75
N LEU A 350 11.09 -19.30 0.53
CA LEU A 350 12.25 -20.15 0.79
C LEU A 350 12.35 -20.54 2.27
N ASP A 351 12.19 -19.58 3.18
CA ASP A 351 12.20 -19.85 4.62
C ASP A 351 11.06 -20.79 5.04
N ASN A 352 9.86 -20.58 4.49
CA ASN A 352 8.72 -21.47 4.71
C ASN A 352 9.01 -22.90 4.21
N LEU A 353 9.67 -23.04 3.07
CA LEU A 353 10.03 -24.34 2.51
C LEU A 353 11.02 -25.07 3.41
N VAL A 354 12.05 -24.37 3.90
CA VAL A 354 13.00 -24.92 4.89
C VAL A 354 12.26 -25.43 6.12
N ARG A 355 11.42 -24.58 6.72
CA ARG A 355 10.64 -24.96 7.91
C ARG A 355 9.71 -26.13 7.66
N CYS A 356 9.05 -26.18 6.50
CA CYS A 356 8.17 -27.28 6.12
C CYS A 356 8.91 -28.61 6.08
N THR A 357 10.12 -28.61 5.53
CA THR A 357 10.96 -29.81 5.43
C THR A 357 11.52 -30.23 6.80
N GLN A 358 12.05 -29.27 7.58
CA GLN A 358 12.57 -29.53 8.94
C GLN A 358 11.50 -30.07 9.89
N ASN A 359 10.26 -29.63 9.76
CA ASN A 359 9.13 -30.12 10.55
C ASN A 359 8.53 -31.43 10.01
N ASN A 360 9.15 -32.07 9.01
CA ASN A 360 8.66 -33.26 8.34
C ASN A 360 7.23 -33.14 7.76
N VAL A 361 6.80 -31.93 7.46
CA VAL A 361 5.50 -31.66 6.81
C VAL A 361 5.61 -31.85 5.30
N CYS A 362 6.73 -31.39 4.70
CA CYS A 362 7.03 -31.54 3.28
C CYS A 362 8.13 -32.60 3.05
N ARG A 363 7.93 -33.48 2.09
CA ARG A 363 8.93 -34.46 1.64
C ARG A 363 9.64 -33.93 0.39
N ILE A 364 10.65 -33.09 0.60
CA ILE A 364 11.48 -32.53 -0.46
C ILE A 364 12.91 -33.06 -0.22
N SER A 365 13.56 -33.57 -1.26
CA SER A 365 14.91 -34.07 -1.13
C SER A 365 15.91 -32.93 -0.87
N ALA A 366 16.96 -33.18 -0.12
CA ALA A 366 18.02 -32.22 0.11
C ALA A 366 18.63 -31.74 -1.22
N SER A 367 18.77 -32.61 -2.21
CA SER A 367 19.26 -32.27 -3.55
C SER A 367 18.34 -31.30 -4.29
N ASP A 368 16.99 -31.43 -4.18
CA ASP A 368 16.06 -30.51 -4.80
C ASP A 368 16.05 -29.14 -4.11
N LEU A 369 16.16 -29.12 -2.78
CA LEU A 369 16.33 -27.87 -2.04
C LEU A 369 17.63 -27.14 -2.44
N ASP A 370 18.75 -27.86 -2.56
CA ASP A 370 20.04 -27.30 -2.99
C ASP A 370 19.95 -26.73 -4.41
N ARG A 371 19.23 -27.40 -5.33
CA ARG A 371 18.97 -26.91 -6.68
C ARG A 371 18.17 -25.60 -6.64
N ILE A 372 17.07 -25.56 -5.89
CA ILE A 372 16.22 -24.37 -5.71
C ILE A 372 17.04 -23.20 -5.13
N PHE A 373 17.86 -23.47 -4.09
CA PHE A 373 18.68 -22.46 -3.44
C PHE A 373 19.80 -21.95 -4.35
N SER A 374 20.44 -22.83 -5.11
CA SER A 374 21.48 -22.46 -6.07
C SER A 374 20.90 -21.59 -7.19
N SER A 375 19.68 -21.88 -7.66
CA SER A 375 19.00 -21.10 -8.69
C SER A 375 18.76 -19.67 -8.26
N ILE A 376 18.22 -19.43 -7.06
CA ILE A 376 17.98 -18.05 -6.58
C ILE A 376 19.29 -17.30 -6.35
N LEU A 377 20.34 -17.95 -5.83
CA LEU A 377 21.65 -17.33 -5.61
C LEU A 377 22.37 -16.99 -6.92
N SER A 378 22.11 -17.71 -8.00
CA SER A 378 22.63 -17.43 -9.34
C SER A 378 21.93 -16.27 -10.04
N ASN A 379 20.75 -15.85 -9.54
CA ASN A 379 19.97 -14.79 -10.14
C ASN A 379 20.70 -13.42 -10.10
N PRO A 380 20.95 -12.77 -11.25
CA PRO A 380 21.66 -11.50 -11.32
C PRO A 380 20.91 -10.32 -10.70
N ASP A 381 19.59 -10.43 -10.60
CA ASP A 381 18.74 -9.39 -10.00
C ASP A 381 18.62 -9.52 -8.47
N LEU A 382 19.06 -10.65 -7.90
CA LEU A 382 19.15 -10.82 -6.44
C LEU A 382 20.38 -10.09 -5.90
N LYS A 383 20.21 -8.87 -5.39
CA LYS A 383 21.30 -7.99 -4.94
C LYS A 383 21.09 -7.48 -3.52
N GLY A 384 22.11 -6.85 -2.97
CA GLY A 384 22.06 -6.12 -1.71
C GLY A 384 21.51 -6.95 -0.55
N ARG A 385 20.61 -6.35 0.22
CA ARG A 385 19.99 -6.96 1.40
C ARG A 385 19.23 -8.25 1.08
N HIS A 386 18.58 -8.31 -0.08
CA HIS A 386 17.78 -9.50 -0.47
C HIS A 386 18.67 -10.72 -0.71
N ARG A 387 19.84 -10.53 -1.31
CA ARG A 387 20.82 -11.61 -1.46
C ARG A 387 21.32 -12.10 -0.11
N GLN A 388 21.59 -11.20 0.82
CA GLN A 388 22.03 -11.54 2.17
C GLN A 388 20.94 -12.33 2.93
N LEU A 389 19.67 -11.92 2.84
CA LEU A 389 18.56 -12.63 3.47
C LEU A 389 18.37 -14.05 2.89
N ALA A 390 18.45 -14.19 1.57
CA ALA A 390 18.40 -15.50 0.93
C ALA A 390 19.57 -16.39 1.39
N SER A 391 20.80 -15.86 1.40
CA SER A 391 21.99 -16.60 1.86
C SER A 391 21.89 -17.02 3.33
N ASN A 392 21.30 -16.19 4.19
CA ASN A 392 21.11 -16.50 5.60
C ASN A 392 20.09 -17.64 5.79
N ALA A 393 18.94 -17.60 5.06
CA ALA A 393 17.93 -18.67 5.09
C ALA A 393 18.52 -20.02 4.66
N ILE A 394 19.32 -20.01 3.60
CA ILE A 394 20.01 -21.20 3.07
C ILE A 394 21.08 -21.69 4.05
N GLY A 395 21.88 -20.78 4.62
CA GLY A 395 22.91 -21.13 5.62
C GLY A 395 22.32 -21.79 6.85
N HIS A 396 21.15 -21.32 7.30
CA HIS A 396 20.43 -21.94 8.41
C HIS A 396 19.98 -23.37 8.08
N PHE A 397 19.51 -23.63 6.86
CA PHE A 397 19.15 -24.97 6.41
C PHE A 397 20.35 -25.93 6.46
N HIS A 398 21.51 -25.54 5.89
CA HIS A 398 22.69 -26.40 5.87
C HIS A 398 23.24 -26.72 7.26
N GLN A 399 23.19 -25.74 8.20
CA GLN A 399 23.64 -25.97 9.59
C GLN A 399 22.76 -26.99 10.32
N THR A 400 21.44 -26.93 10.12
CA THR A 400 20.51 -27.85 10.77
C THR A 400 20.53 -29.26 10.13
N SER A 401 20.69 -29.32 8.81
CA SER A 401 20.77 -30.63 8.08
C SER A 401 22.09 -31.39 8.34
N GLN A 402 23.12 -30.78 8.90
CA GLN A 402 24.37 -31.45 9.31
C GLN A 402 24.36 -31.89 10.78
N ALA A 403 23.36 -31.49 11.55
CA ALA A 403 23.24 -31.81 12.97
C ALA A 403 22.36 -33.05 13.24
N ASP A 404 21.59 -33.49 12.24
CA ASP A 404 20.80 -34.75 12.22
C ASP A 404 21.55 -35.83 11.44
#